data_6ed7645e68cf344d487b0dd499cb16ce
#
_entry.id   6ed7645e68cf344d487b0dd499cb16ce
#
_cell.length_a   1.000
_cell.length_b   1.000
_cell.length_c   1.000
_cell.angle_alpha   90.00
_cell.angle_beta   90.00
_cell.angle_gamma   90.00
#
_symmetry.space_group_name_H-M   'P 1'
#
loop_
_entity.id
_entity.type
_entity.pdbx_description
1 polymer ?
#
loop_
_entity_poly.entity_id
_entity_poly.type
_entity_poly.pdbx_seq_one_letter_code
_entity_poly.pdbx_strand_id
1 'polypeptide(L)'
;VLEIKALDLADDAGLRAYADVRIAAHPGSSRERIIASLRETNPDFGEVIRLIARRDGEGVGITSVGLLGGVNARLAIGPITVHPDHRRQGIGTALLERLLPELRDRGRDTFESWGVIKGSAGEHWAVARGFHVAASRVIQLLTVAGADPATWELDAPRGYRLERWIGSTPEHLLPSVAATRQSIHDAPATESAVRAPEWTPEVVRAEEAEARADGVEQRVVVAVEEATGLVVALTDVPLHPGDSTNTRWGSTMVAPTHRGHGLGRAVKAHMLRWLFAERPALERIDTGTDASNSHMIRVNEQLGFVTDREVVVVSRTF
;
A
#
# COMPACT_ATOMS: atom_id res chain seq x y z
N VAL A 1 -17.31 -0.88 31.82
CA VAL A 1 -18.19 -1.16 30.67
C VAL A 1 -17.47 -0.84 29.37
N LEU A 2 -17.61 -1.69 28.32
CA LEU A 2 -17.05 -1.41 26.99
C LEU A 2 -17.98 -0.41 26.24
N GLU A 3 -17.41 0.71 25.82
CA GLU A 3 -18.11 1.75 25.03
C GLU A 3 -17.40 1.90 23.68
N ILE A 4 -18.16 1.92 22.57
CA ILE A 4 -17.61 2.11 21.22
C ILE A 4 -18.29 3.32 20.59
N LYS A 5 -17.49 4.33 20.22
CA LYS A 5 -17.95 5.58 19.61
C LYS A 5 -17.16 5.92 18.33
N ALA A 6 -17.75 6.73 17.48
CA ALA A 6 -17.00 7.40 16.42
C ALA A 6 -15.90 8.27 17.05
N LEU A 7 -14.73 8.28 16.43
CA LEU A 7 -13.62 9.13 16.85
C LEU A 7 -13.91 10.56 16.40
N ASP A 8 -14.03 11.47 17.37
CA ASP A 8 -14.13 12.90 17.09
C ASP A 8 -12.70 13.46 16.87
N LEU A 9 -12.45 14.03 15.69
CA LEU A 9 -11.14 14.61 15.36
C LEU A 9 -10.89 15.96 16.07
N ALA A 10 -11.89 16.53 16.74
CA ALA A 10 -11.76 17.69 17.60
C ALA A 10 -11.48 17.31 19.08
N ASP A 11 -11.68 16.04 19.47
CA ASP A 11 -11.38 15.52 20.82
C ASP A 11 -9.91 15.11 20.94
N ASP A 12 -9.06 16.02 21.42
CA ASP A 12 -7.64 15.74 21.64
C ASP A 12 -7.38 14.55 22.60
N ALA A 13 -8.25 14.31 23.57
CA ALA A 13 -8.13 13.16 24.47
C ALA A 13 -8.45 11.85 23.72
N GLY A 14 -9.45 11.89 22.83
CA GLY A 14 -9.78 10.79 21.94
C GLY A 14 -8.66 10.46 20.96
N LEU A 15 -8.07 11.47 20.36
CA LEU A 15 -6.94 11.30 19.44
C LEU A 15 -5.72 10.70 20.13
N ARG A 16 -5.40 11.15 21.34
CA ARG A 16 -4.30 10.55 22.15
C ARG A 16 -4.58 9.09 22.49
N ALA A 17 -5.78 8.78 22.98
CA ALA A 17 -6.15 7.40 23.30
C ALA A 17 -6.12 6.49 22.06
N TYR A 18 -6.55 6.99 20.91
CA TYR A 18 -6.44 6.27 19.64
C TYR A 18 -4.97 5.99 19.27
N ALA A 19 -4.12 7.01 19.36
CA ALA A 19 -2.69 6.90 19.05
C ALA A 19 -1.98 5.91 20.00
N ASP A 20 -2.34 5.90 21.29
CA ASP A 20 -1.75 4.99 22.28
C ASP A 20 -2.06 3.52 21.96
N VAL A 21 -3.31 3.20 21.59
CA VAL A 21 -3.67 1.85 21.12
C VAL A 21 -2.88 1.48 19.87
N ARG A 22 -2.73 2.42 18.92
CA ARG A 22 -1.99 2.20 17.69
C ARG A 22 -0.51 1.92 17.95
N ILE A 23 0.14 2.71 18.81
CA ILE A 23 1.55 2.54 19.20
C ILE A 23 1.76 1.21 19.93
N ALA A 24 0.91 0.88 20.90
CA ALA A 24 1.01 -0.36 21.62
C ALA A 24 0.89 -1.60 20.72
N ALA A 25 0.01 -1.54 19.72
CA ALA A 25 -0.18 -2.65 18.78
C ALA A 25 0.89 -2.71 17.68
N HIS A 26 1.42 -1.55 17.25
CA HIS A 26 2.37 -1.40 16.15
C HIS A 26 3.41 -0.33 16.51
N PRO A 27 4.48 -0.68 17.25
CA PRO A 27 5.54 0.26 17.60
C PRO A 27 6.26 0.81 16.35
N GLY A 28 6.78 2.02 16.44
CA GLY A 28 7.63 2.63 15.40
C GLY A 28 7.10 3.94 14.82
N SER A 29 5.91 4.41 15.25
CA SER A 29 5.42 5.76 14.91
C SER A 29 5.26 6.60 16.17
N SER A 30 5.51 7.91 16.07
CA SER A 30 5.23 8.81 17.18
C SER A 30 3.72 9.10 17.30
N ARG A 31 3.30 9.49 18.50
CA ARG A 31 1.90 9.88 18.76
C ARG A 31 1.49 11.06 17.89
N GLU A 32 2.36 12.05 17.76
CA GLU A 32 2.14 13.27 16.99
C GLU A 32 1.92 12.93 15.51
N ARG A 33 2.73 12.04 14.94
CA ARG A 33 2.60 11.58 13.56
C ARG A 33 1.30 10.83 13.33
N ILE A 34 0.89 9.96 14.25
CA ILE A 34 -0.40 9.26 14.16
C ILE A 34 -1.55 10.26 14.20
N ILE A 35 -1.53 11.22 15.13
CA ILE A 35 -2.59 12.24 15.25
C ILE A 35 -2.63 13.11 13.98
N ALA A 36 -1.48 13.50 13.44
CA ALA A 36 -1.42 14.23 12.18
C ALA A 36 -2.08 13.44 11.04
N SER A 37 -1.71 12.17 10.87
CA SER A 37 -2.27 11.30 9.81
C SER A 37 -3.78 11.04 9.94
N LEU A 38 -4.35 11.14 11.15
CA LEU A 38 -5.80 11.04 11.33
C LEU A 38 -6.55 12.27 10.78
N ARG A 39 -5.88 13.43 10.74
CA ARG A 39 -6.44 14.69 10.23
C ARG A 39 -6.20 14.89 8.73
N GLU A 40 -5.26 14.14 8.16
CA GLU A 40 -5.00 14.15 6.72
C GLU A 40 -6.11 13.44 5.96
N THR A 41 -6.46 13.96 4.80
CA THR A 41 -7.31 13.24 3.85
C THR A 41 -6.47 12.19 3.15
N ASN A 42 -6.97 10.96 3.08
CA ASN A 42 -6.34 9.94 2.26
C ASN A 42 -7.08 9.93 0.90
N PRO A 43 -6.40 10.27 -0.19
CA PRO A 43 -7.03 10.37 -1.51
C PRO A 43 -7.63 9.05 -2.00
N ASP A 44 -7.05 7.92 -1.60
CA ASP A 44 -7.57 6.60 -1.94
C ASP A 44 -8.98 6.34 -1.36
N PHE A 45 -9.39 7.15 -0.39
CA PHE A 45 -10.65 6.97 0.34
C PHE A 45 -11.50 8.24 0.34
N GLY A 46 -12.70 8.16 -0.22
CA GLY A 46 -13.65 9.30 -0.19
C GLY A 46 -14.14 9.63 1.22
N GLU A 47 -14.39 8.62 2.04
CA GLU A 47 -14.80 8.73 3.45
C GLU A 47 -14.02 7.71 4.28
N VAL A 48 -13.72 8.06 5.53
CA VAL A 48 -13.07 7.15 6.47
C VAL A 48 -13.89 7.06 7.76
N ILE A 49 -14.35 5.85 8.09
CA ILE A 49 -15.02 5.55 9.36
C ILE A 49 -13.94 5.26 10.39
N ARG A 50 -13.94 6.02 11.49
CA ARG A 50 -13.01 5.81 12.62
C ARG A 50 -13.80 5.55 13.90
N LEU A 51 -13.53 4.40 14.55
CA LEU A 51 -14.13 4.08 15.84
C LEU A 51 -13.04 3.89 16.89
N ILE A 52 -13.37 4.24 18.13
CA ILE A 52 -12.58 3.94 19.31
C ILE A 52 -13.42 3.17 20.32
N ALA A 53 -12.88 2.06 20.82
CA ALA A 53 -13.42 1.30 21.93
C ALA A 53 -12.71 1.72 23.21
N ARG A 54 -13.48 2.09 24.23
CA ARG A 54 -12.98 2.47 25.56
C ARG A 54 -13.55 1.55 26.63
N ARG A 55 -12.73 1.27 27.64
CA ARG A 55 -13.15 0.58 28.85
C ARG A 55 -12.67 1.39 30.04
N ASP A 56 -13.62 1.80 30.89
CA ASP A 56 -13.34 2.61 32.08
C ASP A 56 -12.52 3.89 31.77
N GLY A 57 -12.80 4.48 30.60
CA GLY A 57 -12.14 5.68 30.09
C GLY A 57 -10.88 5.44 29.26
N GLU A 58 -10.27 4.25 29.33
CA GLU A 58 -9.05 3.90 28.61
C GLU A 58 -9.34 3.39 27.19
N GLY A 59 -8.53 3.78 26.21
CA GLY A 59 -8.61 3.27 24.84
C GLY A 59 -8.10 1.83 24.77
N VAL A 60 -8.95 0.88 24.36
CA VAL A 60 -8.63 -0.55 24.32
C VAL A 60 -8.71 -1.17 22.92
N GLY A 61 -9.27 -0.46 21.96
CA GLY A 61 -9.36 -0.91 20.57
C GLY A 61 -9.76 0.21 19.63
N ILE A 62 -9.38 0.09 18.37
CA ILE A 62 -9.60 1.11 17.34
C ILE A 62 -9.88 0.47 15.99
N THR A 63 -10.54 1.21 15.12
CA THR A 63 -10.58 0.92 13.68
C THR A 63 -10.55 2.21 12.86
N SER A 64 -9.96 2.13 11.66
CA SER A 64 -9.99 3.17 10.65
C SER A 64 -10.21 2.49 9.31
N VAL A 65 -11.40 2.69 8.73
CA VAL A 65 -11.86 1.99 7.53
C VAL A 65 -12.19 3.00 6.46
N GLY A 66 -11.43 2.97 5.37
CA GLY A 66 -11.65 3.78 4.19
C GLY A 66 -12.71 3.16 3.27
N LEU A 67 -13.54 4.01 2.71
CA LEU A 67 -14.57 3.64 1.74
C LEU A 67 -14.04 3.97 0.34
N LEU A 68 -13.78 2.94 -0.46
CA LEU A 68 -13.29 3.12 -1.81
C LEU A 68 -14.35 3.69 -2.76
N GLY A 69 -13.90 4.32 -3.83
CA GLY A 69 -14.74 4.88 -4.89
C GLY A 69 -14.67 4.10 -6.20
N GLY A 70 -15.31 4.64 -7.26
CA GLY A 70 -15.23 4.11 -8.62
C GLY A 70 -15.61 2.64 -8.72
N VAL A 71 -14.80 1.85 -9.40
CA VAL A 71 -15.02 0.40 -9.62
C VAL A 71 -15.04 -0.40 -8.31
N ASN A 72 -14.50 0.17 -7.23
CA ASN A 72 -14.41 -0.43 -5.91
C ASN A 72 -15.45 0.13 -4.92
N ALA A 73 -16.49 0.83 -5.40
CA ALA A 73 -17.46 1.55 -4.55
C ALA A 73 -18.25 0.67 -3.55
N ARG A 74 -18.20 -0.64 -3.67
CA ARG A 74 -18.83 -1.58 -2.72
C ARG A 74 -17.88 -2.10 -1.64
N LEU A 75 -16.61 -1.70 -1.71
CA LEU A 75 -15.54 -2.19 -0.84
C LEU A 75 -15.18 -1.16 0.23
N ALA A 76 -14.93 -1.66 1.43
CA ALA A 76 -14.33 -0.94 2.54
C ALA A 76 -13.03 -1.63 2.96
N ILE A 77 -11.99 -0.85 3.26
CA ILE A 77 -10.68 -1.40 3.63
C ILE A 77 -10.17 -0.75 4.92
N GLY A 78 -9.71 -1.56 5.85
CA GLY A 78 -9.03 -1.05 7.03
C GLY A 78 -8.78 -2.10 8.11
N PRO A 79 -7.96 -1.78 9.11
CA PRO A 79 -7.67 -2.66 10.22
C PRO A 79 -8.70 -2.54 11.34
N ILE A 80 -8.88 -3.61 12.09
CA ILE A 80 -9.40 -3.60 13.46
C ILE A 80 -8.22 -3.92 14.38
N THR A 81 -7.88 -3.02 15.28
CA THR A 81 -6.72 -3.12 16.15
C THR A 81 -7.15 -3.12 17.61
N VAL A 82 -6.68 -4.11 18.38
CA VAL A 82 -6.92 -4.21 19.82
C VAL A 82 -5.61 -4.07 20.57
N HIS A 83 -5.61 -3.23 21.60
CA HIS A 83 -4.46 -3.06 22.50
C HIS A 83 -3.96 -4.43 22.98
N PRO A 84 -2.65 -4.73 22.96
CA PRO A 84 -2.13 -6.06 23.31
C PRO A 84 -2.66 -6.60 24.63
N ASP A 85 -2.67 -5.79 25.67
CA ASP A 85 -3.07 -6.20 27.03
C ASP A 85 -4.59 -6.44 27.18
N HIS A 86 -5.39 -5.99 26.19
CA HIS A 86 -6.84 -6.15 26.17
C HIS A 86 -7.34 -7.15 25.13
N ARG A 87 -6.43 -7.94 24.53
CA ARG A 87 -6.80 -9.01 23.57
C ARG A 87 -7.56 -10.14 24.27
N ARG A 88 -8.28 -10.94 23.47
CA ARG A 88 -9.09 -12.11 23.91
C ARG A 88 -10.25 -11.76 24.86
N GLN A 89 -10.68 -10.50 24.86
CA GLN A 89 -11.79 -10.00 25.69
C GLN A 89 -13.00 -9.54 24.87
N GLY A 90 -13.14 -10.00 23.61
CA GLY A 90 -14.27 -9.71 22.74
C GLY A 90 -14.24 -8.35 22.06
N ILE A 91 -13.25 -7.48 22.32
CA ILE A 91 -13.20 -6.09 21.83
C ILE A 91 -13.18 -6.02 20.30
N GLY A 92 -12.36 -6.84 19.63
CA GLY A 92 -12.30 -6.88 18.18
C GLY A 92 -13.64 -7.28 17.55
N THR A 93 -14.35 -8.22 18.19
CA THR A 93 -15.68 -8.64 17.74
C THR A 93 -16.70 -7.52 17.91
N ALA A 94 -16.70 -6.84 19.05
CA ALA A 94 -17.60 -5.72 19.28
C ALA A 94 -17.36 -4.55 18.31
N LEU A 95 -16.08 -4.25 17.98
CA LEU A 95 -15.73 -3.27 16.94
C LEU A 95 -16.26 -3.67 15.56
N LEU A 96 -16.10 -4.94 15.16
CA LEU A 96 -16.61 -5.46 13.91
C LEU A 96 -18.15 -5.39 13.85
N GLU A 97 -18.83 -5.84 14.90
CA GLU A 97 -20.30 -5.80 15.00
C GLU A 97 -20.84 -4.37 14.96
N ARG A 98 -20.12 -3.40 15.52
CA ARG A 98 -20.48 -1.99 15.46
C ARG A 98 -20.22 -1.38 14.07
N LEU A 99 -19.16 -1.83 13.37
CA LEU A 99 -18.73 -1.33 12.06
C LEU A 99 -19.66 -1.81 10.94
N LEU A 100 -20.01 -3.11 10.91
CA LEU A 100 -20.74 -3.72 9.78
C LEU A 100 -22.06 -3.03 9.42
N PRO A 101 -22.94 -2.62 10.35
CA PRO A 101 -24.14 -1.84 10.02
C PRO A 101 -23.78 -0.50 9.36
N GLU A 102 -22.77 0.21 9.85
CA GLU A 102 -22.35 1.48 9.26
C GLU A 102 -21.85 1.34 7.83
N LEU A 103 -21.19 0.22 7.52
CA LEU A 103 -20.74 -0.09 6.16
C LEU A 103 -21.94 -0.36 5.23
N ARG A 104 -22.92 -1.16 5.70
CA ARG A 104 -24.16 -1.44 4.93
C ARG A 104 -24.96 -0.17 4.63
N ASP A 105 -25.12 0.71 5.62
CA ASP A 105 -25.84 1.98 5.48
C ASP A 105 -25.20 2.90 4.43
N ARG A 106 -23.89 2.70 4.15
CA ARG A 106 -23.11 3.40 3.11
C ARG A 106 -22.98 2.60 1.81
N GLY A 107 -23.78 1.55 1.65
CA GLY A 107 -23.81 0.73 0.42
C GLY A 107 -22.60 -0.17 0.23
N ARG A 108 -21.84 -0.46 1.31
CA ARG A 108 -20.72 -1.41 1.26
C ARG A 108 -21.22 -2.81 1.58
N ASP A 109 -20.74 -3.80 0.84
CA ASP A 109 -21.08 -5.21 1.05
C ASP A 109 -19.84 -6.08 1.29
N THR A 110 -18.66 -5.52 1.12
CA THR A 110 -17.39 -6.24 1.29
C THR A 110 -16.44 -5.43 2.18
N PHE A 111 -15.86 -6.10 3.16
CA PHE A 111 -14.84 -5.53 4.04
C PHE A 111 -13.57 -6.34 3.96
N GLU A 112 -12.46 -5.67 3.63
CA GLU A 112 -11.12 -6.25 3.62
C GLU A 112 -10.22 -5.64 4.69
N SER A 113 -9.35 -6.46 5.28
CA SER A 113 -8.25 -6.00 6.10
C SER A 113 -6.93 -6.50 5.53
N TRP A 114 -6.05 -5.55 5.25
CA TRP A 114 -4.77 -5.79 4.61
C TRP A 114 -3.64 -5.77 5.64
N GLY A 115 -2.58 -6.54 5.38
CA GLY A 115 -1.40 -6.55 6.25
C GLY A 115 -1.58 -7.34 7.54
N VAL A 116 -2.55 -8.23 7.60
CA VAL A 116 -2.71 -9.15 8.73
C VAL A 116 -1.54 -10.14 8.71
N ILE A 117 -0.80 -10.25 9.80
CA ILE A 117 0.35 -11.16 9.88
C ILE A 117 -0.13 -12.60 9.71
N LYS A 118 0.44 -13.32 8.75
CA LYS A 118 0.11 -14.72 8.46
C LYS A 118 0.38 -15.62 9.69
N GLY A 119 -0.55 -16.50 10.00
CA GLY A 119 -0.49 -17.39 11.16
C GLY A 119 -0.74 -16.69 12.50
N SER A 120 -1.05 -15.39 12.50
CA SER A 120 -1.27 -14.65 13.76
C SER A 120 -2.65 -14.89 14.36
N ALA A 121 -2.79 -14.50 15.64
CA ALA A 121 -4.09 -14.49 16.31
C ALA A 121 -5.11 -13.57 15.58
N GLY A 122 -4.65 -12.55 14.84
CA GLY A 122 -5.50 -11.68 14.03
C GLY A 122 -6.11 -12.41 12.84
N GLU A 123 -5.33 -13.20 12.12
CA GLU A 123 -5.83 -14.03 11.01
C GLU A 123 -6.82 -15.08 11.51
N HIS A 124 -6.46 -15.84 12.57
CA HIS A 124 -7.36 -16.83 13.17
C HIS A 124 -8.68 -16.21 13.65
N TRP A 125 -8.61 -15.00 14.24
CA TRP A 125 -9.81 -14.28 14.66
C TRP A 125 -10.67 -13.89 13.44
N ALA A 126 -10.07 -13.37 12.37
CA ALA A 126 -10.78 -12.97 11.17
C ALA A 126 -11.49 -14.18 10.54
N VAL A 127 -10.80 -15.31 10.37
CA VAL A 127 -11.39 -16.55 9.84
C VAL A 127 -12.56 -17.02 10.71
N ALA A 128 -12.41 -16.99 12.04
CA ALA A 128 -13.49 -17.33 12.99
C ALA A 128 -14.69 -16.35 12.94
N ARG A 129 -14.53 -15.17 12.29
CA ARG A 129 -15.58 -14.17 12.07
C ARG A 129 -16.11 -14.17 10.64
N GLY A 130 -15.83 -15.20 9.86
CA GLY A 130 -16.36 -15.40 8.52
C GLY A 130 -15.57 -14.67 7.41
N PHE A 131 -14.36 -14.22 7.70
CA PHE A 131 -13.44 -13.79 6.67
C PHE A 131 -12.76 -15.00 6.04
N HIS A 132 -12.43 -14.92 4.76
CA HIS A 132 -11.52 -15.84 4.08
C HIS A 132 -10.20 -15.12 3.76
N VAL A 133 -9.13 -15.88 3.57
CA VAL A 133 -7.85 -15.37 3.11
C VAL A 133 -7.93 -15.15 1.60
N ALA A 134 -8.03 -13.90 1.18
CA ALA A 134 -8.22 -13.52 -0.22
C ALA A 134 -6.91 -13.37 -1.00
N ALA A 135 -5.80 -13.06 -0.31
CA ALA A 135 -4.46 -12.99 -0.89
C ALA A 135 -3.39 -13.20 0.19
N SER A 136 -2.22 -13.67 -0.23
CA SER A 136 -1.01 -13.70 0.60
C SER A 136 0.07 -12.83 -0.02
N ARG A 137 0.80 -12.07 0.80
CA ARG A 137 1.87 -11.19 0.34
C ARG A 137 3.13 -11.37 1.17
N VAL A 138 4.26 -11.28 0.49
CA VAL A 138 5.60 -11.18 1.10
C VAL A 138 5.95 -9.69 1.18
N ILE A 139 6.24 -9.22 2.38
CA ILE A 139 6.77 -7.88 2.60
C ILE A 139 8.30 -8.00 2.64
N GLN A 140 8.95 -7.30 1.74
CA GLN A 140 10.39 -7.23 1.65
C GLN A 140 10.87 -5.82 1.97
N LEU A 141 12.04 -5.73 2.60
CA LEU A 141 12.61 -4.52 3.13
C LEU A 141 14.02 -4.32 2.60
N LEU A 142 14.31 -3.14 2.10
CA LEU A 142 15.64 -2.65 1.82
C LEU A 142 16.01 -1.60 2.85
N THR A 143 17.13 -1.80 3.56
CA THR A 143 17.74 -0.77 4.42
C THR A 143 19.00 -0.25 3.77
N VAL A 144 19.19 1.07 3.78
CA VAL A 144 20.37 1.72 3.15
C VAL A 144 21.67 1.21 3.75
N ALA A 145 21.71 1.05 5.08
CA ALA A 145 22.92 0.57 5.79
C ALA A 145 23.35 -0.85 5.41
N GLY A 146 22.40 -1.67 4.91
CA GLY A 146 22.68 -3.04 4.48
C GLY A 146 22.75 -3.22 2.96
N ALA A 147 22.56 -2.14 2.20
CA ALA A 147 22.55 -2.20 0.75
C ALA A 147 23.96 -2.19 0.15
N ASP A 148 24.14 -2.97 -0.91
CA ASP A 148 25.31 -2.87 -1.79
C ASP A 148 24.92 -2.13 -3.08
N PRO A 149 25.30 -0.84 -3.23
CA PRO A 149 24.96 -0.05 -4.40
C PRO A 149 25.48 -0.64 -5.73
N ALA A 150 26.52 -1.46 -5.70
CA ALA A 150 27.03 -2.11 -6.89
C ALA A 150 26.00 -3.06 -7.54
N THR A 151 25.06 -3.60 -6.76
CA THR A 151 23.97 -4.43 -7.27
C THR A 151 22.97 -3.67 -8.13
N TRP A 152 22.98 -2.33 -8.05
CA TRP A 152 22.09 -1.43 -8.81
C TRP A 152 22.77 -0.86 -10.06
N GLU A 153 24.07 -1.08 -10.25
CA GLU A 153 24.82 -0.64 -11.43
C GLU A 153 24.52 -1.57 -12.61
N LEU A 154 23.32 -1.41 -13.16
CA LEU A 154 22.86 -2.19 -14.30
C LEU A 154 22.63 -1.26 -15.48
N ASP A 155 23.17 -1.66 -16.63
CA ASP A 155 22.86 -1.04 -17.90
C ASP A 155 21.44 -1.38 -18.37
N ALA A 156 20.90 -0.55 -19.24
CA ALA A 156 19.67 -0.91 -19.93
C ALA A 156 19.91 -2.18 -20.77
N PRO A 157 18.99 -3.16 -20.76
CA PRO A 157 19.08 -4.31 -21.63
C PRO A 157 19.15 -3.88 -23.10
N ARG A 158 19.88 -4.65 -23.93
CA ARG A 158 20.07 -4.31 -25.35
C ARG A 158 18.74 -4.12 -26.08
N GLY A 159 18.61 -3.02 -26.82
CA GLY A 159 17.41 -2.64 -27.54
C GLY A 159 16.42 -1.82 -26.72
N TYR A 160 16.82 -1.44 -25.51
CA TYR A 160 16.02 -0.60 -24.63
C TYR A 160 16.86 0.54 -24.06
N ARG A 161 16.21 1.69 -23.79
CA ARG A 161 16.79 2.79 -23.03
C ARG A 161 15.93 3.05 -21.79
N LEU A 162 16.53 3.56 -20.71
CA LEU A 162 15.83 3.92 -19.50
C LEU A 162 15.60 5.44 -19.48
N GLU A 163 14.37 5.83 -19.18
CA GLU A 163 13.97 7.24 -18.97
C GLU A 163 13.34 7.39 -17.59
N ARG A 164 13.40 8.61 -17.03
CA ARG A 164 12.84 8.90 -15.72
C ARG A 164 12.29 10.32 -15.65
N TRP A 165 11.30 10.52 -14.79
CA TRP A 165 10.74 11.84 -14.48
C TRP A 165 10.09 11.88 -13.10
N ILE A 166 9.77 13.09 -12.64
CA ILE A 166 8.97 13.36 -11.45
C ILE A 166 7.63 13.93 -11.91
N GLY A 167 6.54 13.44 -11.31
CA GLY A 167 5.18 13.91 -11.59
C GLY A 167 4.64 13.46 -12.94
N SER A 168 4.33 14.39 -13.83
CA SER A 168 3.57 14.07 -15.04
C SER A 168 4.38 13.35 -16.10
N THR A 169 3.80 12.30 -16.64
CA THR A 169 4.32 11.55 -17.79
C THR A 169 4.47 12.45 -19.01
N PRO A 170 5.61 12.41 -19.73
CA PRO A 170 5.78 13.11 -21.01
C PRO A 170 4.68 12.74 -21.99
N GLU A 171 4.12 13.73 -22.73
CA GLU A 171 2.93 13.55 -23.54
C GLU A 171 3.09 12.47 -24.61
N HIS A 172 4.27 12.40 -25.23
CA HIS A 172 4.57 11.40 -26.27
C HIS A 172 4.68 9.97 -25.73
N LEU A 173 4.90 9.76 -24.42
CA LEU A 173 4.97 8.45 -23.78
C LEU A 173 3.63 8.03 -23.16
N LEU A 174 2.71 8.97 -22.93
CA LEU A 174 1.50 8.75 -22.16
C LEU A 174 0.64 7.57 -22.68
N PRO A 175 0.39 7.40 -23.99
CA PRO A 175 -0.37 6.24 -24.45
C PRO A 175 0.29 4.90 -24.15
N SER A 176 1.63 4.82 -24.29
CA SER A 176 2.36 3.58 -24.01
C SER A 176 2.54 3.32 -22.52
N VAL A 177 2.60 4.36 -21.69
CA VAL A 177 2.55 4.24 -20.23
C VAL A 177 1.21 3.64 -19.79
N ALA A 178 0.09 4.16 -20.30
CA ALA A 178 -1.23 3.62 -20.02
C ALA A 178 -1.34 2.14 -20.45
N ALA A 179 -0.88 1.81 -21.65
CA ALA A 179 -0.86 0.44 -22.14
C ALA A 179 0.02 -0.50 -21.27
N THR A 180 1.18 0.00 -20.79
CA THR A 180 2.05 -0.79 -19.91
C THR A 180 1.42 -0.99 -18.51
N ARG A 181 0.73 0.03 -17.97
CA ARG A 181 -0.02 -0.08 -16.72
C ARG A 181 -1.16 -1.09 -16.81
N GLN A 182 -1.78 -1.26 -17.97
CA GLN A 182 -2.81 -2.28 -18.20
C GLN A 182 -2.32 -3.70 -17.94
N SER A 183 -1.02 -3.96 -18.03
CA SER A 183 -0.45 -5.28 -17.69
C SER A 183 -0.53 -5.67 -16.21
N ILE A 184 -1.04 -4.79 -15.34
CA ILE A 184 -1.38 -5.14 -13.95
C ILE A 184 -2.47 -6.22 -13.90
N HIS A 185 -3.36 -6.27 -14.88
CA HIS A 185 -4.42 -7.27 -14.97
C HIS A 185 -3.90 -8.67 -15.28
N ASP A 186 -2.62 -8.81 -15.70
CA ASP A 186 -1.94 -10.09 -15.86
C ASP A 186 -1.30 -10.59 -14.56
N ALA A 187 -1.38 -9.82 -13.46
CA ALA A 187 -0.89 -10.27 -12.17
C ALA A 187 -1.61 -11.55 -11.72
N PRO A 188 -0.96 -12.41 -10.92
CA PRO A 188 -1.61 -13.60 -10.38
C PRO A 188 -2.98 -13.26 -9.79
N ALA A 189 -4.00 -14.01 -10.19
CA ALA A 189 -5.35 -13.82 -9.69
C ALA A 189 -5.39 -14.03 -8.17
N THR A 190 -6.02 -13.11 -7.47
CA THR A 190 -6.30 -13.19 -6.04
C THR A 190 -7.81 -13.12 -5.80
N GLU A 191 -8.27 -13.56 -4.64
CA GLU A 191 -9.67 -13.44 -4.23
C GLU A 191 -9.98 -12.09 -3.58
N SER A 192 -9.01 -11.16 -3.56
CA SER A 192 -9.26 -9.78 -3.13
C SER A 192 -10.33 -9.11 -4.00
N ALA A 193 -11.22 -8.36 -3.38
CA ALA A 193 -12.28 -7.65 -4.08
C ALA A 193 -11.78 -6.40 -4.80
N VAL A 194 -10.57 -5.92 -4.50
CA VAL A 194 -9.99 -4.75 -5.17
C VAL A 194 -9.75 -5.02 -6.65
N ARG A 195 -10.22 -4.09 -7.48
CA ARG A 195 -10.02 -4.10 -8.93
C ARG A 195 -9.19 -2.89 -9.33
N ALA A 196 -8.17 -3.13 -10.17
CA ALA A 196 -7.45 -2.05 -10.84
C ALA A 196 -8.39 -1.38 -11.87
N PRO A 197 -8.24 -0.06 -12.09
CA PRO A 197 -8.99 0.62 -13.14
C PRO A 197 -8.53 0.16 -14.53
N GLU A 198 -9.36 0.39 -15.53
CA GLU A 198 -8.92 0.37 -16.93
C GLU A 198 -7.98 1.55 -17.17
N TRP A 199 -6.75 1.25 -17.52
CA TRP A 199 -5.73 2.28 -17.68
C TRP A 199 -5.82 2.92 -19.06
N THR A 200 -6.32 4.15 -19.10
CA THR A 200 -6.30 5.02 -20.27
C THR A 200 -5.39 6.23 -20.03
N PRO A 201 -4.97 6.98 -21.05
CA PRO A 201 -4.25 8.24 -20.87
C PRO A 201 -4.92 9.20 -19.90
N GLU A 202 -6.25 9.30 -19.95
CA GLU A 202 -7.06 10.16 -19.07
C GLU A 202 -6.98 9.69 -17.61
N VAL A 203 -7.03 8.38 -17.36
CA VAL A 203 -6.91 7.79 -16.00
C VAL A 203 -5.51 8.05 -15.44
N VAL A 204 -4.46 7.91 -16.25
CA VAL A 204 -3.09 8.25 -15.83
C VAL A 204 -3.00 9.73 -15.44
N ARG A 205 -3.57 10.64 -16.27
CA ARG A 205 -3.57 12.08 -15.95
C ARG A 205 -4.37 12.42 -14.70
N ALA A 206 -5.49 11.74 -14.47
CA ALA A 206 -6.29 11.95 -13.25
C ALA A 206 -5.51 11.54 -12.00
N GLU A 207 -4.87 10.37 -12.00
CA GLU A 207 -4.02 9.91 -10.89
C GLU A 207 -2.83 10.85 -10.64
N GLU A 208 -2.16 11.30 -11.71
CA GLU A 208 -1.06 12.27 -11.60
C GLU A 208 -1.52 13.64 -11.02
N ALA A 209 -2.73 14.07 -11.38
CA ALA A 209 -3.31 15.31 -10.87
C ALA A 209 -3.66 15.18 -9.38
N GLU A 210 -4.22 14.06 -8.96
CA GLU A 210 -4.54 13.72 -7.57
C GLU A 210 -3.26 13.67 -6.73
N ALA A 211 -2.27 12.88 -7.15
CA ALA A 211 -0.97 12.79 -6.46
C ALA A 211 -0.32 14.18 -6.27
N ARG A 212 -0.43 15.06 -7.28
CA ARG A 212 0.09 16.43 -7.21
C ARG A 212 -0.70 17.29 -6.23
N ALA A 213 -2.03 17.17 -6.21
CA ALA A 213 -2.88 17.89 -5.27
C ALA A 213 -2.57 17.52 -3.81
N ASP A 214 -2.19 16.26 -3.57
CA ASP A 214 -1.78 15.75 -2.26
C ASP A 214 -0.31 16.01 -1.91
N GLY A 215 0.41 16.69 -2.79
CA GLY A 215 1.84 16.99 -2.59
C GLY A 215 2.76 15.77 -2.69
N VAL A 216 2.28 14.67 -3.30
CA VAL A 216 3.08 13.46 -3.52
C VAL A 216 4.08 13.69 -4.65
N GLU A 217 5.37 13.47 -4.37
CA GLU A 217 6.41 13.43 -5.39
C GLU A 217 6.44 12.05 -6.05
N GLN A 218 5.73 11.91 -7.15
CA GLN A 218 5.67 10.66 -7.89
C GLN A 218 6.93 10.51 -8.75
N ARG A 219 7.80 9.57 -8.42
CA ARG A 219 8.97 9.20 -9.24
C ARG A 219 8.64 8.03 -10.13
N VAL A 220 8.98 8.14 -11.40
CA VAL A 220 8.73 7.10 -12.40
C VAL A 220 10.02 6.80 -13.17
N VAL A 221 10.30 5.53 -13.38
CA VAL A 221 11.36 5.04 -14.28
C VAL A 221 10.72 4.08 -15.27
N VAL A 222 11.04 4.24 -16.55
CA VAL A 222 10.52 3.38 -17.61
C VAL A 222 11.65 2.79 -18.45
N ALA A 223 11.36 1.65 -19.09
CA ALA A 223 12.14 1.15 -20.21
C ALA A 223 11.37 1.40 -21.50
N VAL A 224 12.03 2.08 -22.41
CA VAL A 224 11.51 2.39 -23.76
C VAL A 224 12.21 1.47 -24.76
N GLU A 225 11.44 0.76 -25.57
CA GLU A 225 11.98 -0.01 -26.68
C GLU A 225 12.50 0.93 -27.77
N GLU A 226 13.77 0.80 -28.14
CA GLU A 226 14.42 1.71 -29.10
C GLU A 226 13.83 1.63 -30.52
N ALA A 227 13.37 0.43 -30.91
CA ALA A 227 12.80 0.20 -32.24
C ALA A 227 11.46 0.91 -32.47
N THR A 228 10.63 1.00 -31.42
CA THR A 228 9.27 1.54 -31.51
C THR A 228 9.09 2.87 -30.79
N GLY A 229 9.97 3.21 -29.86
CA GLY A 229 9.82 4.36 -28.97
C GLY A 229 8.74 4.18 -27.91
N LEU A 230 8.20 2.97 -27.73
CA LEU A 230 7.13 2.70 -26.77
C LEU A 230 7.68 2.31 -25.40
N VAL A 231 7.00 2.74 -24.35
CA VAL A 231 7.23 2.26 -22.98
C VAL A 231 6.75 0.82 -22.90
N VAL A 232 7.60 -0.08 -22.41
CA VAL A 232 7.32 -1.52 -22.28
C VAL A 232 7.57 -2.07 -20.89
N ALA A 233 8.18 -1.27 -20.02
CA ALA A 233 8.27 -1.55 -18.59
C ALA A 233 8.27 -0.24 -17.82
N LEU A 234 7.75 -0.27 -16.59
CA LEU A 234 7.78 0.86 -15.68
C LEU A 234 7.90 0.43 -14.24
N THR A 235 8.42 1.32 -13.41
CA THR A 235 8.32 1.27 -11.95
C THR A 235 8.11 2.67 -11.41
N ASP A 236 7.38 2.77 -10.30
CA ASP A 236 7.10 4.04 -9.63
C ASP A 236 7.34 3.97 -8.14
N VAL A 237 7.64 5.10 -7.54
CA VAL A 237 7.76 5.28 -6.09
C VAL A 237 7.11 6.61 -5.71
N PRO A 238 5.99 6.57 -4.98
CA PRO A 238 5.38 7.77 -4.40
C PRO A 238 6.14 8.18 -3.13
N LEU A 239 6.56 9.43 -3.07
CA LEU A 239 7.16 10.05 -1.88
C LEU A 239 6.14 11.00 -1.28
N HIS A 240 5.52 10.59 -0.18
CA HIS A 240 4.51 11.41 0.49
C HIS A 240 5.14 12.55 1.29
N PRO A 241 4.42 13.67 1.47
CA PRO A 241 4.86 14.72 2.37
C PRO A 241 5.17 14.18 3.76
N GLY A 242 6.36 14.48 4.28
CA GLY A 242 6.82 13.97 5.59
C GLY A 242 7.55 12.63 5.56
N ASP A 243 7.56 11.89 4.45
CA ASP A 243 8.36 10.68 4.26
C ASP A 243 9.82 11.01 3.96
N SER A 244 10.58 11.37 4.99
CA SER A 244 12.00 11.72 4.82
C SER A 244 12.94 10.52 4.90
N THR A 245 12.62 9.53 5.75
CA THR A 245 13.50 8.39 6.05
C THR A 245 12.98 7.06 5.55
N ASN A 246 11.68 6.94 5.30
CA ASN A 246 11.04 5.70 4.86
C ASN A 246 10.12 5.97 3.68
N THR A 247 10.08 5.02 2.74
CA THR A 247 9.06 5.05 1.68
C THR A 247 8.62 3.65 1.32
N ARG A 248 7.49 3.56 0.62
CA ARG A 248 6.99 2.31 0.06
C ARG A 248 7.18 2.31 -1.45
N TRP A 249 7.66 1.18 -1.98
CA TRP A 249 7.69 0.95 -3.41
C TRP A 249 6.27 0.89 -3.97
N GLY A 250 6.01 1.59 -5.04
CA GLY A 250 4.76 1.50 -5.78
C GLY A 250 4.69 0.23 -6.65
N SER A 251 4.40 0.41 -7.91
CA SER A 251 4.23 -0.70 -8.84
C SER A 251 5.49 -0.99 -9.65
N THR A 252 5.58 -2.20 -10.19
CA THR A 252 6.56 -2.54 -11.24
C THR A 252 5.87 -3.45 -12.24
N MET A 253 5.84 -3.04 -13.50
CA MET A 253 5.12 -3.72 -14.56
C MET A 253 6.02 -3.88 -15.78
N VAL A 254 5.85 -5.00 -16.50
CA VAL A 254 6.51 -5.28 -17.77
C VAL A 254 5.48 -5.82 -18.72
N ALA A 255 5.36 -5.22 -19.90
CA ALA A 255 4.47 -5.65 -20.96
C ALA A 255 4.73 -7.15 -21.30
N PRO A 256 3.71 -7.97 -21.49
CA PRO A 256 3.84 -9.43 -21.62
C PRO A 256 4.89 -9.88 -22.65
N THR A 257 4.90 -9.24 -23.81
CA THR A 257 5.82 -9.53 -24.91
C THR A 257 7.29 -9.18 -24.63
N HIS A 258 7.54 -8.39 -23.58
CA HIS A 258 8.88 -7.93 -23.19
C HIS A 258 9.35 -8.53 -21.85
N ARG A 259 8.60 -9.51 -21.30
CA ARG A 259 9.02 -10.25 -20.10
C ARG A 259 10.23 -11.14 -20.40
N GLY A 260 11.02 -11.45 -19.36
CA GLY A 260 12.22 -12.29 -19.52
C GLY A 260 13.48 -11.56 -19.98
N HIS A 261 13.41 -10.27 -20.33
CA HIS A 261 14.57 -9.47 -20.79
C HIS A 261 15.28 -8.70 -19.66
N GLY A 262 14.94 -8.95 -18.39
CA GLY A 262 15.56 -8.27 -17.25
C GLY A 262 15.05 -6.84 -16.98
N LEU A 263 14.02 -6.37 -17.71
CA LEU A 263 13.53 -4.99 -17.65
C LEU A 263 13.02 -4.59 -16.25
N GLY A 264 12.29 -5.49 -15.59
CA GLY A 264 11.79 -5.22 -14.23
C GLY A 264 12.91 -4.95 -13.23
N ARG A 265 14.03 -5.71 -13.33
CA ARG A 265 15.21 -5.47 -12.50
C ARG A 265 15.92 -4.18 -12.89
N ALA A 266 16.05 -3.89 -14.18
CA ALA A 266 16.73 -2.70 -14.69
C ALA A 266 16.02 -1.39 -14.25
N VAL A 267 14.70 -1.29 -14.42
CA VAL A 267 13.94 -0.10 -13.99
C VAL A 267 14.00 0.09 -12.46
N LYS A 268 13.93 -1.00 -11.67
CA LYS A 268 14.04 -0.92 -10.22
C LYS A 268 15.46 -0.52 -9.78
N ALA A 269 16.51 -1.07 -10.39
CA ALA A 269 17.89 -0.69 -10.10
C ALA A 269 18.14 0.80 -10.40
N HIS A 270 17.65 1.28 -11.54
CA HIS A 270 17.76 2.70 -11.90
C HIS A 270 17.02 3.60 -10.91
N MET A 271 15.82 3.20 -10.46
CA MET A 271 15.07 3.92 -9.43
C MET A 271 15.84 3.98 -8.10
N LEU A 272 16.43 2.88 -7.64
CA LEU A 272 17.22 2.84 -6.41
C LEU A 272 18.41 3.81 -6.48
N ARG A 273 19.20 3.77 -7.56
CA ARG A 273 20.30 4.72 -7.77
C ARG A 273 19.82 6.17 -7.69
N TRP A 274 18.71 6.46 -8.35
CA TRP A 274 18.14 7.80 -8.37
C TRP A 274 17.64 8.26 -7.00
N LEU A 275 16.92 7.39 -6.29
CA LEU A 275 16.42 7.70 -4.95
C LEU A 275 17.56 8.02 -3.99
N PHE A 276 18.56 7.15 -3.91
CA PHE A 276 19.66 7.33 -2.95
C PHE A 276 20.60 8.48 -3.31
N ALA A 277 20.73 8.83 -4.58
CA ALA A 277 21.49 10.01 -4.99
C ALA A 277 20.81 11.32 -4.57
N GLU A 278 19.48 11.39 -4.59
CA GLU A 278 18.75 12.64 -4.35
C GLU A 278 18.03 12.70 -2.99
N ARG A 279 17.93 11.56 -2.29
CA ARG A 279 17.26 11.44 -0.98
C ARG A 279 18.22 10.81 0.06
N PRO A 280 19.29 11.51 0.45
CA PRO A 280 20.32 10.97 1.35
C PRO A 280 19.80 10.64 2.77
N ALA A 281 18.65 11.20 3.15
CA ALA A 281 17.99 10.89 4.41
C ALA A 281 17.15 9.61 4.37
N LEU A 282 16.95 9.02 3.21
CA LEU A 282 16.17 7.79 3.06
C LEU A 282 16.94 6.60 3.66
N GLU A 283 16.36 5.95 4.64
CA GLU A 283 16.97 4.84 5.38
C GLU A 283 16.37 3.50 4.99
N ARG A 284 15.10 3.51 4.54
CA ARG A 284 14.32 2.28 4.41
C ARG A 284 13.29 2.36 3.28
N ILE A 285 13.20 1.28 2.50
CA ILE A 285 12.16 1.09 1.48
C ILE A 285 11.49 -0.26 1.71
N ASP A 286 10.17 -0.29 1.82
CA ASP A 286 9.40 -1.53 1.84
C ASP A 286 8.65 -1.77 0.53
N THR A 287 8.43 -3.04 0.21
CA THR A 287 7.64 -3.46 -0.95
C THR A 287 6.81 -4.69 -0.60
N GLY A 288 5.61 -4.78 -1.15
CA GLY A 288 4.71 -5.93 -0.98
C GLY A 288 4.52 -6.65 -2.31
N THR A 289 4.86 -7.93 -2.35
CA THR A 289 4.71 -8.78 -3.54
C THR A 289 3.75 -9.92 -3.23
N ASP A 290 2.89 -10.29 -4.18
CA ASP A 290 2.08 -11.50 -4.04
C ASP A 290 2.98 -12.72 -3.79
N ALA A 291 2.62 -13.55 -2.82
CA ALA A 291 3.46 -14.66 -2.38
C ALA A 291 3.69 -15.70 -3.50
N SER A 292 2.81 -15.78 -4.49
CA SER A 292 2.96 -16.65 -5.67
C SER A 292 3.90 -16.07 -6.73
N ASN A 293 4.18 -14.75 -6.70
CA ASN A 293 5.05 -14.08 -7.65
C ASN A 293 6.54 -14.26 -7.29
N SER A 294 7.00 -15.51 -7.33
CA SER A 294 8.38 -15.86 -7.00
C SER A 294 9.42 -15.15 -7.89
N HIS A 295 9.04 -14.74 -9.10
CA HIS A 295 9.91 -13.98 -9.99
C HIS A 295 10.22 -12.59 -9.41
N MET A 296 9.20 -11.82 -9.03
CA MET A 296 9.40 -10.48 -8.49
C MET A 296 10.08 -10.52 -7.11
N ILE A 297 9.76 -11.53 -6.29
CA ILE A 297 10.45 -11.76 -5.01
C ILE A 297 11.95 -11.90 -5.24
N ARG A 298 12.39 -12.75 -6.18
CA ARG A 298 13.81 -12.91 -6.54
C ARG A 298 14.43 -11.64 -7.12
N VAL A 299 13.69 -10.88 -7.95
CA VAL A 299 14.18 -9.60 -8.47
C VAL A 299 14.48 -8.64 -7.31
N ASN A 300 13.61 -8.56 -6.33
CA ASN A 300 13.82 -7.72 -5.14
C ASN A 300 15.04 -8.20 -4.34
N GLU A 301 15.18 -9.52 -4.10
CA GLU A 301 16.33 -10.10 -3.41
C GLU A 301 17.67 -9.77 -4.11
N GLN A 302 17.71 -9.84 -5.45
CA GLN A 302 18.88 -9.47 -6.25
C GLN A 302 19.24 -7.98 -6.16
N LEU A 303 18.32 -7.13 -5.73
CA LEU A 303 18.51 -5.70 -5.51
C LEU A 303 18.76 -5.37 -4.03
N GLY A 304 18.88 -6.38 -3.17
CA GLY A 304 19.22 -6.24 -1.76
C GLY A 304 18.03 -6.15 -0.81
N PHE A 305 16.80 -6.33 -1.29
CA PHE A 305 15.66 -6.47 -0.40
C PHE A 305 15.68 -7.81 0.32
N VAL A 306 15.36 -7.82 1.60
CA VAL A 306 15.22 -9.02 2.42
C VAL A 306 13.76 -9.23 2.79
N THR A 307 13.33 -10.49 2.81
CA THR A 307 11.99 -10.81 3.32
C THR A 307 11.90 -10.51 4.80
N ASP A 308 10.99 -9.63 5.17
CA ASP A 308 10.71 -9.22 6.55
C ASP A 308 9.59 -10.06 7.17
N ARG A 309 8.46 -10.17 6.48
CA ARG A 309 7.31 -10.94 6.96
C ARG A 309 6.37 -11.34 5.82
N GLU A 310 5.51 -12.34 6.13
CA GLU A 310 4.37 -12.66 5.30
C GLU A 310 3.08 -12.08 5.93
N VAL A 311 2.24 -11.53 5.09
CA VAL A 311 0.94 -10.98 5.47
C VAL A 311 -0.16 -11.53 4.56
N VAL A 312 -1.39 -11.49 5.07
CA VAL A 312 -2.57 -11.85 4.29
C VAL A 312 -3.53 -10.68 4.15
N VAL A 313 -4.29 -10.70 3.07
CA VAL A 313 -5.53 -9.95 2.92
C VAL A 313 -6.66 -10.86 3.34
N VAL A 314 -7.46 -10.42 4.32
CA VAL A 314 -8.67 -11.14 4.71
C VAL A 314 -9.88 -10.38 4.21
N SER A 315 -10.83 -11.07 3.60
CA SER A 315 -12.01 -10.50 2.95
C SER A 315 -13.29 -11.14 3.48
N ARG A 316 -14.33 -10.33 3.66
CA ARG A 316 -15.67 -10.80 4.06
C ARG A 316 -16.74 -10.02 3.33
N THR A 317 -17.60 -10.73 2.62
CA THR A 317 -18.86 -10.21 2.08
C THR A 317 -19.98 -10.38 3.11
N PHE A 318 -20.93 -9.42 3.22
CA PHE A 318 -21.97 -9.41 4.27
C PHE A 318 -23.27 -8.73 3.86
#